data_3b1cc6df41ad997f0215bcc81891add8
#
_entry.id   3b1cc6df41ad997f0215bcc81891add8
#
_cell.length_a   1.000
_cell.length_b   1.000
_cell.length_c   1.000
_cell.angle_alpha   90.00
_cell.angle_beta   90.00
_cell.angle_gamma   90.00
#
_symmetry.space_group_name_H-M   'P 1'
#
loop_
_entity.id
_entity.type
_entity.pdbx_description
1 polymer ?
#
loop_
_entity_poly.entity_id
_entity_poly.type
_entity_poly.pdbx_seq_one_letter_code
_entity_poly.pdbx_strand_id
1 'polypeptide(L)'
;MPEGPECHYTAFRLNAALRDKTLRQITIIDGRYKTHGPPPGLADLQASISSGDVVIRGVCAKGKLIYFLLSNHMVLLSTLGLKGAWTRNFGKHCGIALEADGPPVTFWFRDQLHYGTFSIIPLAELPAKLQTLGADVTIGEPIEDWIGMCRKNGTWEISKFLMNQSRVAGIGNYLKAEVLYAAKICPHALINDLDDEQLLNLENQIMTIPSASYKAKRRTGPPCPLRVYNKRKDPDGNLVVKTKTSDGRNSHWVPVVQDPDQKYSGH
;
A
#
# COMPACT_ATOMS: atom_id res chain seq x y z
N MET A 1 9.55 -2.22 -1.27
CA MET A 1 8.36 -1.68 -1.97
C MET A 1 7.37 -1.26 -0.90
N PRO A 2 6.84 -0.04 -0.95
CA PRO A 2 5.83 0.38 0.01
C PRO A 2 4.53 -0.42 -0.18
N GLU A 3 4.01 -0.97 0.90
CA GLU A 3 2.72 -1.65 0.98
C GLU A 3 1.86 -0.98 2.05
N GLY A 4 0.72 -1.53 2.45
CA GLY A 4 -0.17 -0.92 3.42
C GLY A 4 0.54 -0.36 4.66
N PRO A 5 1.34 -1.16 5.38
CA PRO A 5 2.05 -0.69 6.58
C PRO A 5 2.96 0.53 6.36
N GLU A 6 3.67 0.58 5.22
CA GLU A 6 4.52 1.71 4.86
C GLU A 6 3.71 2.95 4.50
N CYS A 7 2.59 2.78 3.78
CA CYS A 7 1.71 3.89 3.40
C CYS A 7 1.04 4.50 4.64
N HIS A 8 0.50 3.66 5.53
CA HIS A 8 -0.07 4.13 6.79
C HIS A 8 0.96 4.80 7.71
N TYR A 9 2.17 4.25 7.81
CA TYR A 9 3.24 4.87 8.57
C TYR A 9 3.67 6.22 7.97
N THR A 10 3.71 6.30 6.63
CA THR A 10 3.98 7.56 5.93
C THR A 10 2.89 8.59 6.20
N ALA A 11 1.61 8.21 6.07
CA ALA A 11 0.48 9.09 6.38
C ALA A 11 0.50 9.56 7.84
N PHE A 12 0.79 8.67 8.78
CA PHE A 12 0.93 9.03 10.20
C PHE A 12 2.02 10.10 10.42
N ARG A 13 3.20 9.93 9.80
CA ARG A 13 4.30 10.91 9.92
C ARG A 13 3.98 12.24 9.26
N LEU A 14 3.35 12.20 8.08
CA LEU A 14 2.92 13.40 7.38
C LEU A 14 1.83 14.13 8.16
N ASN A 15 0.86 13.42 8.71
CA ASN A 15 -0.19 14.00 9.54
C ASN A 15 0.39 14.69 10.79
N ALA A 16 1.31 14.05 11.48
CA ALA A 16 1.96 14.64 12.66
C ALA A 16 2.76 15.92 12.34
N ALA A 17 3.26 16.05 11.10
CA ALA A 17 4.06 17.19 10.69
C ALA A 17 3.27 18.30 9.98
N LEU A 18 2.14 17.99 9.36
CA LEU A 18 1.44 18.88 8.44
C LEU A 18 0.03 19.24 8.87
N ARG A 19 -0.58 18.49 9.79
CA ARG A 19 -1.93 18.80 10.25
C ARG A 19 -2.02 20.21 10.83
N ASP A 20 -3.08 20.90 10.45
CA ASP A 20 -3.41 22.29 10.83
C ASP A 20 -2.38 23.34 10.35
N LYS A 21 -1.48 22.95 9.44
CA LYS A 21 -0.58 23.88 8.75
C LYS A 21 -1.21 24.40 7.46
N THR A 22 -0.87 25.64 7.10
CA THR A 22 -1.28 26.24 5.84
C THR A 22 -0.39 25.73 4.72
N LEU A 23 -0.99 25.12 3.70
CA LEU A 23 -0.33 24.74 2.47
C LEU A 23 0.00 26.00 1.66
N ARG A 24 1.28 26.23 1.40
CA ARG A 24 1.75 27.44 0.67
C ARG A 24 2.03 27.18 -0.78
N GLN A 25 2.58 26.01 -1.11
CA GLN A 25 2.94 25.72 -2.49
C GLN A 25 3.04 24.22 -2.74
N ILE A 26 2.72 23.81 -3.96
CA ILE A 26 3.10 22.52 -4.53
C ILE A 26 3.85 22.79 -5.82
N THR A 27 5.12 22.37 -5.87
CA THR A 27 6.01 22.62 -7.02
C THR A 27 6.38 21.31 -7.68
N ILE A 28 6.21 21.24 -8.99
CA ILE A 28 6.74 20.15 -9.81
C ILE A 28 8.20 20.47 -10.14
N ILE A 29 9.12 19.65 -9.64
CA ILE A 29 10.57 19.82 -9.77
C ILE A 29 11.10 18.97 -10.91
N ASP A 30 10.74 17.67 -10.94
CA ASP A 30 11.27 16.68 -11.86
C ASP A 30 10.30 15.50 -12.01
N GLY A 31 10.67 14.50 -12.83
CA GLY A 31 9.98 13.23 -12.98
C GLY A 31 8.79 13.30 -13.94
N ARG A 32 7.86 12.34 -13.80
CA ARG A 32 6.79 12.13 -14.75
C ARG A 32 5.94 13.38 -15.01
N TYR A 33 5.69 14.18 -14.00
CA TYR A 33 4.83 15.36 -14.11
C TYR A 33 5.53 16.57 -14.74
N LYS A 34 6.85 16.55 -14.80
CA LYS A 34 7.65 17.49 -15.60
C LYS A 34 7.58 17.12 -17.08
N THR A 35 7.55 15.82 -17.39
CA THR A 35 7.61 15.28 -18.76
C THR A 35 6.23 15.16 -19.39
N HIS A 36 5.21 14.71 -18.62
CA HIS A 36 3.87 14.36 -19.13
C HIS A 36 2.79 15.36 -18.73
N GLY A 37 3.17 16.49 -18.15
CA GLY A 37 2.26 17.52 -17.65
C GLY A 37 1.87 17.36 -16.18
N PRO A 38 1.30 18.42 -15.59
CA PRO A 38 0.99 18.49 -14.18
C PRO A 38 -0.06 17.43 -13.76
N PRO A 39 -0.10 17.06 -12.47
CA PRO A 39 -1.14 16.19 -11.95
C PRO A 39 -2.53 16.79 -12.19
N PRO A 40 -3.55 15.96 -12.45
CA PRO A 40 -4.94 16.43 -12.52
C PRO A 40 -5.33 17.24 -11.28
N GLY A 41 -6.04 18.35 -11.45
CA GLY A 41 -6.53 19.23 -10.38
C GLY A 41 -5.47 20.13 -9.73
N LEU A 42 -4.19 20.07 -10.16
CA LEU A 42 -3.15 20.89 -9.55
C LEU A 42 -3.37 22.39 -9.80
N ALA A 43 -3.82 22.78 -10.99
CA ALA A 43 -4.08 24.19 -11.33
C ALA A 43 -5.16 24.80 -10.42
N ASP A 44 -6.25 24.07 -10.17
CA ASP A 44 -7.34 24.51 -9.31
C ASP A 44 -6.88 24.65 -7.84
N LEU A 45 -6.05 23.72 -7.39
CA LEU A 45 -5.46 23.80 -6.05
C LEU A 45 -4.50 24.99 -5.94
N GLN A 46 -3.66 25.24 -6.94
CA GLN A 46 -2.75 26.41 -6.96
C GLN A 46 -3.52 27.73 -6.99
N ALA A 47 -4.62 27.81 -7.74
CA ALA A 47 -5.51 28.97 -7.73
C ALA A 47 -6.12 29.19 -6.34
N SER A 48 -6.57 28.11 -5.67
CA SER A 48 -7.09 28.19 -4.30
C SER A 48 -6.03 28.67 -3.30
N ILE A 49 -4.79 28.19 -3.40
CA ILE A 49 -3.68 28.61 -2.55
C ILE A 49 -3.38 30.11 -2.77
N SER A 50 -3.43 30.57 -4.01
CA SER A 50 -3.16 31.98 -4.35
C SER A 50 -4.26 32.94 -3.89
N SER A 51 -5.51 32.46 -3.78
CA SER A 51 -6.68 33.26 -3.37
C SER A 51 -6.92 33.30 -1.86
N GLY A 52 -6.27 32.42 -1.07
CA GLY A 52 -6.46 32.36 0.36
C GLY A 52 -5.73 31.23 1.04
N ASP A 53 -5.95 31.11 2.37
CA ASP A 53 -5.28 30.09 3.16
C ASP A 53 -5.94 28.70 2.96
N VAL A 54 -5.19 27.77 2.39
CA VAL A 54 -5.56 26.36 2.30
C VAL A 54 -4.89 25.59 3.44
N VAL A 55 -5.67 25.12 4.41
CA VAL A 55 -5.15 24.40 5.59
C VAL A 55 -5.21 22.90 5.35
N ILE A 56 -4.16 22.17 5.69
CA ILE A 56 -4.13 20.70 5.69
C ILE A 56 -4.85 20.21 6.95
N ARG A 57 -6.08 19.72 6.81
CA ARG A 57 -6.91 19.22 7.92
C ARG A 57 -6.49 17.86 8.43
N GLY A 58 -5.84 17.07 7.60
CA GLY A 58 -5.32 15.76 7.98
C GLY A 58 -4.68 15.02 6.82
N VAL A 59 -3.86 14.02 7.16
CA VAL A 59 -3.28 13.08 6.19
C VAL A 59 -3.61 11.66 6.64
N CYS A 60 -4.27 10.91 5.78
CA CYS A 60 -4.76 9.56 6.03
C CYS A 60 -4.25 8.59 4.97
N ALA A 61 -4.51 7.30 5.18
CA ALA A 61 -4.30 6.27 4.18
C ALA A 61 -5.46 5.27 4.18
N LYS A 62 -5.73 4.66 3.01
CA LYS A 62 -6.48 3.41 2.85
C LYS A 62 -5.70 2.48 1.94
N GLY A 63 -5.31 1.32 2.44
CA GLY A 63 -4.40 0.40 1.75
C GLY A 63 -3.09 1.08 1.36
N LYS A 64 -2.88 1.26 0.05
CA LYS A 64 -1.66 1.91 -0.48
C LYS A 64 -1.91 3.34 -0.96
N LEU A 65 -3.11 3.87 -0.80
CA LEU A 65 -3.48 5.24 -1.13
C LEU A 65 -3.29 6.14 0.09
N ILE A 66 -2.48 7.19 -0.05
CA ILE A 66 -2.35 8.27 0.92
C ILE A 66 -3.18 9.45 0.41
N TYR A 67 -3.90 10.13 1.31
CA TYR A 67 -4.69 11.28 0.94
C TYR A 67 -4.63 12.39 1.98
N PHE A 68 -4.60 13.64 1.50
CA PHE A 68 -4.53 14.84 2.31
C PHE A 68 -5.87 15.57 2.21
N LEU A 69 -6.51 15.79 3.33
CA LEU A 69 -7.75 16.55 3.43
C LEU A 69 -7.43 18.04 3.56
N LEU A 70 -7.97 18.85 2.67
CA LEU A 70 -7.71 20.29 2.62
C LEU A 70 -8.97 21.07 3.00
N SER A 71 -8.77 22.30 3.57
CA SER A 71 -9.87 23.16 4.05
C SER A 71 -10.76 23.72 2.93
N ASN A 72 -10.26 23.77 1.72
CA ASN A 72 -10.96 24.25 0.51
C ASN A 72 -11.81 23.18 -0.17
N HIS A 73 -12.20 22.11 0.54
CA HIS A 73 -12.95 20.97 0.00
C HIS A 73 -12.27 20.22 -1.15
N MET A 74 -10.96 20.27 -1.21
CA MET A 74 -10.14 19.43 -2.10
C MET A 74 -9.42 18.34 -1.32
N VAL A 75 -9.05 17.28 -2.03
CA VAL A 75 -8.26 16.17 -1.51
C VAL A 75 -7.10 15.89 -2.45
N LEU A 76 -5.89 15.86 -1.91
CA LEU A 76 -4.71 15.47 -2.65
C LEU A 76 -4.50 13.97 -2.43
N LEU A 77 -4.45 13.21 -3.51
CA LEU A 77 -4.21 11.77 -3.53
C LEU A 77 -2.76 11.48 -3.91
N SER A 78 -2.12 10.55 -3.21
CA SER A 78 -0.75 10.12 -3.48
C SER A 78 -0.59 8.61 -3.35
N THR A 79 0.00 7.97 -4.36
CA THR A 79 0.47 6.58 -4.26
C THR A 79 1.98 6.55 -4.35
N LEU A 80 2.62 5.67 -3.59
CA LEU A 80 4.09 5.62 -3.53
C LEU A 80 4.73 4.79 -4.67
N GLY A 81 3.93 4.05 -5.44
CA GLY A 81 4.46 3.15 -6.46
C GLY A 81 5.43 2.11 -5.88
N LEU A 82 6.50 1.80 -6.61
CA LEU A 82 7.47 0.76 -6.20
C LEU A 82 8.55 1.25 -5.23
N LYS A 83 9.01 2.50 -5.40
CA LYS A 83 10.13 3.08 -4.62
C LYS A 83 9.88 4.53 -4.20
N GLY A 84 8.64 5.01 -4.32
CA GLY A 84 8.28 6.36 -3.89
C GLY A 84 8.30 6.51 -2.37
N ALA A 85 8.59 7.72 -1.93
CA ALA A 85 8.58 8.10 -0.51
C ALA A 85 8.40 9.61 -0.35
N TRP A 86 7.69 10.00 0.72
CA TRP A 86 7.70 11.38 1.20
C TRP A 86 8.86 11.57 2.19
N THR A 87 9.71 12.55 1.96
CA THR A 87 10.93 12.82 2.74
C THR A 87 11.07 14.31 3.06
N ARG A 88 11.74 14.63 4.17
CA ARG A 88 12.14 16.00 4.52
C ARG A 88 13.49 16.40 3.93
N ASN A 89 14.22 15.46 3.35
CA ASN A 89 15.54 15.72 2.77
C ASN A 89 15.42 15.79 1.25
N PHE A 90 15.76 16.96 0.69
CA PHE A 90 15.92 17.12 -0.75
C PHE A 90 17.06 16.24 -1.28
N GLY A 91 16.91 15.72 -2.48
CA GLY A 91 17.94 14.90 -3.11
C GLY A 91 17.51 14.36 -4.48
N LYS A 92 18.31 13.49 -5.04
CA LYS A 92 18.05 12.88 -6.34
C LYS A 92 16.66 12.23 -6.39
N HIS A 93 15.96 12.38 -7.51
CA HIS A 93 14.61 11.85 -7.76
C HIS A 93 13.48 12.50 -6.94
N CYS A 94 13.72 13.65 -6.30
CA CYS A 94 12.67 14.47 -5.73
C CYS A 94 11.93 15.18 -6.86
N GLY A 95 10.70 14.76 -7.15
CA GLY A 95 9.91 15.24 -8.29
C GLY A 95 8.84 16.27 -7.93
N ILE A 96 8.38 16.30 -6.66
CA ILE A 96 7.37 17.22 -6.17
C ILE A 96 7.82 17.77 -4.81
N ALA A 97 7.67 19.08 -4.60
CA ALA A 97 7.77 19.71 -3.29
C ALA A 97 6.37 20.13 -2.78
N LEU A 98 6.08 19.86 -1.53
CA LEU A 98 4.94 20.35 -0.78
C LEU A 98 5.44 21.24 0.35
N GLU A 99 5.09 22.52 0.33
CA GLU A 99 5.53 23.51 1.30
C GLU A 99 4.37 23.97 2.17
N ALA A 100 4.56 24.01 3.46
CA ALA A 100 3.57 24.45 4.43
C ALA A 100 4.20 25.31 5.54
N ASP A 101 3.40 26.20 6.12
CA ASP A 101 3.81 27.13 7.17
C ASP A 101 3.51 26.62 8.58
N GLY A 102 4.07 27.37 9.54
CA GLY A 102 3.80 27.38 10.94
C GLY A 102 4.42 26.32 11.85
N PRO A 103 5.74 26.19 12.07
CA PRO A 103 6.89 26.73 11.33
C PRO A 103 7.04 26.11 9.92
N PRO A 104 7.81 26.76 9.03
CA PRO A 104 7.96 26.30 7.66
C PRO A 104 8.45 24.86 7.58
N VAL A 105 7.81 24.06 6.74
CA VAL A 105 8.18 22.67 6.49
C VAL A 105 8.00 22.33 5.03
N THR A 106 9.00 21.68 4.44
CA THR A 106 8.93 21.14 3.09
C THR A 106 9.03 19.63 3.13
N PHE A 107 8.12 18.99 2.43
CA PHE A 107 8.21 17.58 2.10
C PHE A 107 8.41 17.40 0.60
N TRP A 108 9.32 16.52 0.24
CA TRP A 108 9.56 16.13 -1.14
C TRP A 108 9.04 14.72 -1.41
N PHE A 109 8.31 14.58 -2.50
CA PHE A 109 7.97 13.28 -3.04
C PHE A 109 9.12 12.79 -3.93
N ARG A 110 9.85 11.81 -3.44
CA ARG A 110 10.96 11.16 -4.15
C ARG A 110 10.47 9.88 -4.80
N ASP A 111 10.63 9.74 -6.13
CA ASP A 111 10.22 8.54 -6.86
C ASP A 111 11.21 8.21 -7.99
N GLN A 112 12.10 7.28 -7.71
CA GLN A 112 13.15 6.86 -8.64
C GLN A 112 12.62 6.21 -9.93
N LEU A 113 11.47 5.54 -9.86
CA LEU A 113 10.94 4.72 -10.94
C LEU A 113 9.73 5.36 -11.64
N HIS A 114 9.27 6.51 -11.15
CA HIS A 114 8.13 7.27 -11.70
C HIS A 114 6.79 6.50 -11.74
N TYR A 115 6.60 5.51 -10.85
CA TYR A 115 5.35 4.76 -10.68
C TYR A 115 4.41 5.38 -9.65
N GLY A 116 4.88 6.29 -8.81
CA GLY A 116 4.04 7.02 -7.88
C GLY A 116 3.06 7.93 -8.62
N THR A 117 1.87 8.07 -8.09
CA THR A 117 0.84 8.93 -8.68
C THR A 117 0.44 10.04 -7.72
N PHE A 118 0.03 11.15 -8.31
CA PHE A 118 -0.43 12.33 -7.61
C PHE A 118 -1.62 12.92 -8.36
N SER A 119 -2.69 13.24 -7.68
CA SER A 119 -3.87 13.90 -8.27
C SER A 119 -4.63 14.65 -7.20
N ILE A 120 -5.40 15.63 -7.61
CA ILE A 120 -6.27 16.41 -6.73
C ILE A 120 -7.71 16.21 -7.22
N ILE A 121 -8.61 15.95 -6.29
CA ILE A 121 -10.04 15.74 -6.54
C ILE A 121 -10.88 16.58 -5.57
N PRO A 122 -12.15 16.90 -5.89
CA PRO A 122 -13.10 17.42 -4.92
C PRO A 122 -13.31 16.45 -3.75
N LEU A 123 -13.49 16.97 -2.54
CA LEU A 123 -13.77 16.16 -1.34
C LEU A 123 -15.02 15.28 -1.51
N ALA A 124 -16.02 15.77 -2.25
CA ALA A 124 -17.24 15.00 -2.53
C ALA A 124 -17.00 13.68 -3.30
N GLU A 125 -15.89 13.58 -4.06
CA GLU A 125 -15.52 12.38 -4.81
C GLU A 125 -14.72 11.36 -3.97
N LEU A 126 -14.20 11.76 -2.80
CA LEU A 126 -13.38 10.88 -1.97
C LEU A 126 -14.10 9.59 -1.54
N PRO A 127 -15.38 9.60 -1.09
CA PRO A 127 -16.08 8.36 -0.72
C PRO A 127 -16.12 7.36 -1.87
N ALA A 128 -16.50 7.77 -3.07
CA ALA A 128 -16.54 6.93 -4.25
C ALA A 128 -15.12 6.38 -4.58
N LYS A 129 -14.08 7.21 -4.46
CA LYS A 129 -12.69 6.78 -4.65
C LYS A 129 -12.28 5.72 -3.64
N LEU A 130 -12.60 5.89 -2.35
CA LEU A 130 -12.24 4.93 -1.30
C LEU A 130 -13.03 3.62 -1.44
N GLN A 131 -14.26 3.65 -1.95
CA GLN A 131 -15.08 2.45 -2.23
C GLN A 131 -14.50 1.58 -3.35
N THR A 132 -13.63 2.11 -4.22
CA THR A 132 -12.92 1.29 -5.21
C THR A 132 -11.88 0.36 -4.59
N LEU A 133 -11.55 0.55 -3.32
CA LEU A 133 -10.61 -0.25 -2.54
C LEU A 133 -11.36 -1.20 -1.61
N GLY A 134 -10.88 -2.42 -1.51
CA GLY A 134 -11.36 -3.40 -0.53
C GLY A 134 -11.04 -3.00 0.92
N ALA A 135 -11.32 -3.91 1.85
CA ALA A 135 -11.02 -3.73 3.25
C ALA A 135 -9.53 -3.44 3.48
N ASP A 136 -9.24 -2.44 4.31
CA ASP A 136 -7.88 -2.06 4.68
C ASP A 136 -7.37 -2.92 5.83
N VAL A 137 -6.70 -3.99 5.47
CA VAL A 137 -6.19 -4.97 6.43
C VAL A 137 -5.05 -4.46 7.30
N THR A 138 -4.42 -3.34 6.93
CA THR A 138 -3.36 -2.72 7.74
C THR A 138 -3.88 -2.18 9.07
N ILE A 139 -5.10 -1.66 9.07
CA ILE A 139 -5.76 -1.11 10.25
C ILE A 139 -6.81 -2.05 10.84
N GLY A 140 -6.95 -3.25 10.27
CA GLY A 140 -7.90 -4.26 10.75
C GLY A 140 -9.35 -3.99 10.33
N GLU A 141 -9.58 -3.35 9.18
CA GLU A 141 -10.92 -3.20 8.61
C GLU A 141 -11.47 -4.59 8.25
N PRO A 142 -12.64 -5.00 8.77
CA PRO A 142 -13.19 -6.33 8.51
C PRO A 142 -13.43 -6.59 7.02
N ILE A 143 -13.20 -7.82 6.58
CA ILE A 143 -13.53 -8.25 5.22
C ILE A 143 -14.92 -8.86 5.26
N GLU A 144 -15.89 -8.18 4.66
CA GLU A 144 -17.25 -8.69 4.57
C GLU A 144 -17.31 -9.88 3.60
N ASP A 145 -18.03 -10.95 4.00
CA ASP A 145 -18.24 -12.17 3.19
C ASP A 145 -16.95 -12.72 2.56
N TRP A 146 -15.90 -12.91 3.37
CA TRP A 146 -14.60 -13.40 2.90
C TRP A 146 -14.72 -14.68 2.06
N ILE A 147 -15.40 -15.70 2.56
CA ILE A 147 -15.57 -16.99 1.86
C ILE A 147 -16.33 -16.80 0.56
N GLY A 148 -17.46 -16.09 0.58
CA GLY A 148 -18.23 -15.83 -0.64
C GLY A 148 -17.44 -15.02 -1.69
N MET A 149 -16.64 -14.05 -1.24
CA MET A 149 -15.75 -13.29 -2.11
C MET A 149 -14.66 -14.20 -2.72
N CYS A 150 -14.08 -15.10 -1.97
CA CYS A 150 -13.12 -16.09 -2.44
C CYS A 150 -13.77 -17.02 -3.48
N ARG A 151 -14.91 -17.63 -3.16
CA ARG A 151 -15.61 -18.58 -4.05
C ARG A 151 -16.07 -17.95 -5.37
N LYS A 152 -16.48 -16.67 -5.38
CA LYS A 152 -16.75 -15.91 -6.63
C LYS A 152 -15.53 -15.75 -7.54
N ASN A 153 -14.31 -15.91 -7.00
CA ASN A 153 -13.06 -15.83 -7.75
C ASN A 153 -12.30 -17.18 -7.77
N GLY A 154 -13.00 -18.28 -7.63
CA GLY A 154 -12.46 -19.62 -7.42
C GLY A 154 -11.42 -20.11 -8.41
N THR A 155 -11.49 -19.65 -9.66
CA THR A 155 -10.52 -20.01 -10.73
C THR A 155 -9.24 -19.16 -10.73
N TRP A 156 -9.13 -18.20 -9.82
CA TRP A 156 -7.92 -17.39 -9.70
C TRP A 156 -6.89 -18.07 -8.81
N GLU A 157 -5.60 -17.90 -9.15
CA GLU A 157 -4.57 -18.14 -8.15
C GLU A 157 -4.75 -17.20 -6.96
N ILE A 158 -4.56 -17.76 -5.76
CA ILE A 158 -4.66 -17.00 -4.51
C ILE A 158 -3.71 -15.80 -4.47
N SER A 159 -2.53 -15.93 -5.09
CA SER A 159 -1.56 -14.83 -5.24
C SER A 159 -2.13 -13.63 -6.01
N LYS A 160 -2.84 -13.88 -7.13
CA LYS A 160 -3.48 -12.84 -7.94
C LYS A 160 -4.62 -12.17 -7.17
N PHE A 161 -5.41 -12.96 -6.46
CA PHE A 161 -6.52 -12.48 -5.65
C PHE A 161 -6.04 -11.51 -4.57
N LEU A 162 -5.02 -11.89 -3.79
CA LEU A 162 -4.44 -11.08 -2.73
C LEU A 162 -3.81 -9.77 -3.21
N MET A 163 -3.30 -9.73 -4.44
CA MET A 163 -2.71 -8.52 -5.02
C MET A 163 -3.73 -7.52 -5.53
N ASN A 164 -5.00 -7.92 -5.65
CA ASN A 164 -6.08 -7.05 -6.13
C ASN A 164 -6.55 -6.11 -5.02
N GLN A 165 -6.22 -4.83 -5.14
CA GLN A 165 -6.52 -3.81 -4.13
C GLN A 165 -8.03 -3.54 -3.97
N SER A 166 -8.87 -3.93 -4.93
CA SER A 166 -10.33 -3.83 -4.80
C SER A 166 -10.94 -4.99 -3.98
N ARG A 167 -10.15 -6.03 -3.70
CA ARG A 167 -10.54 -7.16 -2.83
C ARG A 167 -9.98 -6.98 -1.43
N VAL A 168 -8.65 -6.81 -1.35
CA VAL A 168 -7.93 -6.64 -0.10
C VAL A 168 -6.95 -5.47 -0.25
N ALA A 169 -7.25 -4.34 0.36
CA ALA A 169 -6.40 -3.17 0.26
C ALA A 169 -5.19 -3.26 1.19
N GLY A 170 -4.03 -2.89 0.67
CA GLY A 170 -2.77 -2.84 1.43
C GLY A 170 -1.80 -4.00 1.15
N ILE A 171 -2.29 -5.17 0.76
CA ILE A 171 -1.43 -6.31 0.42
C ILE A 171 -0.62 -6.03 -0.85
N GLY A 172 0.70 -6.23 -0.76
CA GLY A 172 1.62 -6.23 -1.88
C GLY A 172 2.46 -7.49 -1.90
N ASN A 173 3.59 -7.46 -2.59
CA ASN A 173 4.34 -8.68 -2.88
C ASN A 173 5.02 -9.28 -1.66
N TYR A 174 5.50 -8.44 -0.70
CA TYR A 174 6.09 -8.99 0.51
C TYR A 174 5.03 -9.50 1.48
N LEU A 175 3.93 -8.76 1.68
CA LEU A 175 2.84 -9.22 2.54
C LEU A 175 2.18 -10.47 1.97
N LYS A 176 1.98 -10.54 0.63
CA LYS A 176 1.48 -11.75 -0.03
C LYS A 176 2.35 -12.97 0.32
N ALA A 177 3.67 -12.85 0.21
CA ALA A 177 4.58 -13.95 0.54
C ALA A 177 4.48 -14.37 2.02
N GLU A 178 4.47 -13.39 2.94
CA GLU A 178 4.43 -13.63 4.38
C GLU A 178 3.10 -14.24 4.85
N VAL A 179 1.95 -13.74 4.33
CA VAL A 179 0.63 -14.27 4.72
C VAL A 179 0.39 -15.66 4.17
N LEU A 180 0.80 -15.94 2.92
CA LEU A 180 0.67 -17.27 2.32
C LEU A 180 1.59 -18.29 3.01
N TYR A 181 2.81 -17.89 3.39
CA TYR A 181 3.69 -18.75 4.17
C TYR A 181 3.10 -19.05 5.54
N ALA A 182 2.57 -18.06 6.25
CA ALA A 182 1.97 -18.25 7.56
C ALA A 182 0.69 -19.09 7.51
N ALA A 183 -0.09 -18.97 6.44
CA ALA A 183 -1.27 -19.80 6.19
C ALA A 183 -0.94 -21.20 5.65
N LYS A 184 0.33 -21.48 5.30
CA LYS A 184 0.79 -22.73 4.64
C LYS A 184 0.10 -23.00 3.31
N ILE A 185 -0.14 -21.95 2.51
CA ILE A 185 -0.82 -22.03 1.21
C ILE A 185 0.18 -21.74 0.10
N CYS A 186 0.23 -22.62 -0.91
CA CYS A 186 1.02 -22.42 -2.12
C CYS A 186 0.53 -21.18 -2.87
N PRO A 187 1.44 -20.26 -3.30
CA PRO A 187 1.04 -19.08 -4.06
C PRO A 187 0.37 -19.38 -5.41
N HIS A 188 0.54 -20.59 -5.95
CA HIS A 188 -0.06 -21.08 -7.19
C HIS A 188 -1.39 -21.79 -7.00
N ALA A 189 -1.82 -22.02 -5.75
CA ALA A 189 -3.09 -22.69 -5.47
C ALA A 189 -4.26 -21.89 -6.08
N LEU A 190 -5.16 -22.59 -6.77
CA LEU A 190 -6.44 -22.01 -7.16
C LEU A 190 -7.33 -21.91 -5.92
N ILE A 191 -8.11 -20.83 -5.83
CA ILE A 191 -8.98 -20.63 -4.67
C ILE A 191 -9.96 -21.80 -4.48
N ASN A 192 -10.45 -22.41 -5.57
CA ASN A 192 -11.33 -23.58 -5.50
C ASN A 192 -10.65 -24.83 -4.95
N ASP A 193 -9.31 -24.90 -4.96
CA ASP A 193 -8.55 -26.03 -4.40
C ASP A 193 -8.36 -25.92 -2.89
N LEU A 194 -8.72 -24.76 -2.32
CA LEU A 194 -8.62 -24.49 -0.88
C LEU A 194 -9.97 -24.77 -0.21
N ASP A 195 -9.95 -25.45 0.93
CA ASP A 195 -11.14 -25.59 1.76
C ASP A 195 -11.44 -24.32 2.58
N ASP A 196 -12.58 -24.30 3.26
CA ASP A 196 -13.01 -23.14 4.03
C ASP A 196 -12.13 -22.90 5.26
N GLU A 197 -11.54 -23.94 5.86
CA GLU A 197 -10.63 -23.83 7.00
C GLU A 197 -9.33 -23.13 6.56
N GLN A 198 -8.77 -23.53 5.42
CA GLN A 198 -7.60 -22.89 4.82
C GLN A 198 -7.88 -21.41 4.47
N LEU A 199 -9.04 -21.11 3.92
CA LEU A 199 -9.45 -19.74 3.60
C LEU A 199 -9.63 -18.88 4.86
N LEU A 200 -10.24 -19.40 5.92
CA LEU A 200 -10.39 -18.71 7.21
C LEU A 200 -9.05 -18.49 7.91
N ASN A 201 -8.15 -19.48 7.86
CA ASN A 201 -6.78 -19.31 8.35
C ASN A 201 -6.06 -18.21 7.56
N LEU A 202 -6.20 -18.17 6.22
CA LEU A 202 -5.62 -17.12 5.39
C LEU A 202 -6.17 -15.73 5.77
N GLU A 203 -7.48 -15.59 5.97
CA GLU A 203 -8.09 -14.36 6.44
C GLU A 203 -7.44 -13.87 7.74
N ASN A 204 -7.29 -14.77 8.72
CA ASN A 204 -6.64 -14.43 9.98
C ASN A 204 -5.19 -13.92 9.77
N GLN A 205 -4.41 -14.54 8.87
CA GLN A 205 -3.05 -14.07 8.58
C GLN A 205 -3.05 -12.72 7.87
N ILE A 206 -4.00 -12.49 6.95
CA ILE A 206 -4.19 -11.20 6.25
C ILE A 206 -4.52 -10.08 7.25
N MET A 207 -5.32 -10.35 8.26
CA MET A 207 -5.68 -9.37 9.28
C MET A 207 -4.56 -9.13 10.29
N THR A 208 -3.78 -10.15 10.60
CA THR A 208 -2.77 -10.11 11.65
C THR A 208 -1.43 -9.55 11.20
N ILE A 209 -0.86 -10.06 10.09
CA ILE A 209 0.52 -9.74 9.68
C ILE A 209 0.69 -8.28 9.24
N PRO A 210 -0.18 -7.69 8.39
CA PRO A 210 -0.07 -6.28 8.03
C PRO A 210 -0.21 -5.34 9.23
N SER A 211 -1.16 -5.64 10.13
CA SER A 211 -1.36 -4.88 11.37
C SER A 211 -0.13 -4.94 12.28
N ALA A 212 0.44 -6.14 12.49
CA ALA A 212 1.66 -6.32 13.27
C ALA A 212 2.84 -5.55 12.65
N SER A 213 3.01 -5.62 11.32
CA SER A 213 4.04 -4.87 10.60
C SER A 213 3.88 -3.35 10.79
N TYR A 214 2.65 -2.84 10.73
CA TYR A 214 2.38 -1.41 10.97
C TYR A 214 2.68 -1.01 12.43
N LYS A 215 2.22 -1.81 13.41
CA LYS A 215 2.52 -1.56 14.83
C LYS A 215 4.02 -1.56 15.11
N ALA A 216 4.76 -2.50 14.52
CA ALA A 216 6.23 -2.53 14.62
C ALA A 216 6.89 -1.27 14.07
N LYS A 217 6.45 -0.77 12.91
CA LYS A 217 6.93 0.50 12.33
C LYS A 217 6.66 1.71 13.21
N ARG A 218 5.51 1.75 13.87
CA ARG A 218 5.16 2.78 14.85
C ARG A 218 5.83 2.60 16.20
N ARG A 219 6.55 1.51 16.42
CA ARG A 219 7.11 1.11 17.73
C ARG A 219 6.05 0.94 18.81
N THR A 220 4.83 0.56 18.43
CA THR A 220 3.70 0.29 19.32
C THR A 220 3.42 -1.21 19.46
N GLY A 221 4.27 -2.05 18.87
CA GLY A 221 4.21 -3.51 18.92
C GLY A 221 5.61 -4.12 18.76
N PRO A 222 5.73 -5.44 18.93
CA PRO A 222 6.99 -6.15 18.80
C PRO A 222 7.54 -6.07 17.37
N PRO A 223 8.86 -6.32 17.16
CA PRO A 223 9.42 -6.47 15.82
C PRO A 223 8.65 -7.51 15.01
N CYS A 224 8.40 -7.21 13.73
CA CYS A 224 7.74 -8.11 12.79
C CYS A 224 8.70 -8.42 11.62
N PRO A 225 9.69 -9.32 11.81
CA PRO A 225 10.67 -9.66 10.79
C PRO A 225 10.01 -10.46 9.66
N LEU A 226 10.52 -10.26 8.43
CA LEU A 226 10.13 -11.07 7.29
C LEU A 226 10.69 -12.49 7.43
N ARG A 227 9.84 -13.49 7.17
CA ARG A 227 10.17 -14.92 7.28
C ARG A 227 10.68 -15.49 5.96
N VAL A 228 10.06 -15.12 4.84
CA VAL A 228 10.37 -15.69 3.52
C VAL A 228 10.69 -14.66 2.45
N TYR A 229 10.10 -13.48 2.50
CA TYR A 229 10.31 -12.48 1.45
C TYR A 229 11.77 -12.02 1.38
N ASN A 230 12.42 -12.22 0.22
CA ASN A 230 13.85 -11.97 -0.01
C ASN A 230 14.79 -12.74 0.92
N LYS A 231 14.37 -13.88 1.44
CA LYS A 231 15.21 -14.80 2.21
C LYS A 231 15.66 -15.97 1.33
N ARG A 232 16.74 -16.63 1.73
CA ARG A 232 17.22 -17.90 1.14
C ARG A 232 16.63 -19.10 1.88
N LYS A 233 16.36 -18.93 3.16
CA LYS A 233 15.77 -19.94 4.05
C LYS A 233 14.72 -19.29 4.92
N ASP A 234 13.71 -20.07 5.28
CA ASP A 234 12.73 -19.74 6.30
C ASP A 234 13.34 -19.85 7.72
N PRO A 235 12.60 -19.51 8.79
CA PRO A 235 13.08 -19.63 10.15
C PRO A 235 13.48 -21.08 10.56
N ASP A 236 12.87 -22.09 9.94
CA ASP A 236 13.11 -23.51 10.23
C ASP A 236 14.24 -24.12 9.38
N GLY A 237 14.88 -23.30 8.50
CA GLY A 237 16.01 -23.71 7.69
C GLY A 237 15.64 -24.27 6.31
N ASN A 238 14.35 -24.34 5.96
CA ASN A 238 13.89 -24.81 4.66
C ASN A 238 14.20 -23.79 3.54
N LEU A 239 14.45 -24.29 2.33
CA LEU A 239 14.76 -23.44 1.17
C LEU A 239 13.54 -22.62 0.74
N VAL A 240 13.74 -21.32 0.58
CA VAL A 240 12.77 -20.42 -0.06
C VAL A 240 13.04 -20.38 -1.57
N VAL A 241 12.05 -20.76 -2.35
CA VAL A 241 12.07 -20.67 -3.81
C VAL A 241 11.40 -19.39 -4.29
N LYS A 242 11.62 -19.07 -5.56
CA LYS A 242 11.11 -17.87 -6.20
C LYS A 242 10.51 -18.23 -7.55
N THR A 243 9.21 -18.20 -7.64
CA THR A 243 8.47 -18.54 -8.87
C THR A 243 7.56 -17.39 -9.30
N LYS A 244 7.31 -17.28 -10.59
CA LYS A 244 6.42 -16.26 -11.16
C LYS A 244 4.97 -16.73 -11.02
N THR A 245 4.14 -15.91 -10.41
CA THR A 245 2.70 -16.15 -10.22
C THR A 245 1.87 -15.38 -11.26
N SER A 246 0.59 -15.72 -11.41
CA SER A 246 -0.32 -15.14 -12.41
C SER A 246 -0.59 -13.65 -12.24
N ASP A 247 -0.20 -13.05 -11.09
CA ASP A 247 -0.16 -11.60 -10.90
C ASP A 247 1.04 -10.92 -11.60
N GLY A 248 1.86 -11.68 -12.32
CA GLY A 248 3.03 -11.22 -13.06
C GLY A 248 4.26 -10.96 -12.21
N ARG A 249 4.23 -11.27 -10.91
CA ARG A 249 5.32 -11.03 -9.95
C ARG A 249 5.94 -12.33 -9.48
N ASN A 250 7.19 -12.26 -9.02
CA ASN A 250 7.82 -13.39 -8.35
C ASN A 250 7.34 -13.48 -6.91
N SER A 251 6.76 -14.61 -6.53
CA SER A 251 6.44 -14.96 -5.15
C SER A 251 7.60 -15.71 -4.49
N HIS A 252 7.85 -15.42 -3.22
CA HIS A 252 8.81 -16.16 -2.39
C HIS A 252 8.00 -17.12 -1.52
N TRP A 253 8.33 -18.40 -1.53
CA TRP A 253 7.57 -19.42 -0.82
C TRP A 253 8.42 -20.66 -0.52
N VAL A 254 7.93 -21.55 0.35
CA VAL A 254 8.63 -22.74 0.84
C VAL A 254 7.85 -23.98 0.43
N PRO A 255 8.25 -24.73 -0.62
CA PRO A 255 7.48 -25.87 -1.13
C PRO A 255 7.14 -26.92 -0.07
N VAL A 256 8.10 -27.34 0.74
CA VAL A 256 7.88 -28.36 1.76
C VAL A 256 6.90 -27.97 2.86
N VAL A 257 6.59 -26.66 2.98
CA VAL A 257 5.62 -26.13 3.96
C VAL A 257 4.28 -25.81 3.31
N GLN A 258 4.30 -25.29 2.08
CA GLN A 258 3.14 -24.72 1.41
C GLN A 258 2.56 -25.62 0.30
N ASP A 259 3.29 -26.67 -0.11
CA ASP A 259 2.89 -27.65 -1.11
C ASP A 259 3.51 -29.04 -0.78
N PRO A 260 3.23 -29.60 0.42
CA PRO A 260 3.87 -30.85 0.87
C PRO A 260 3.59 -32.02 -0.08
N ASP A 261 2.43 -32.04 -0.71
CA ASP A 261 2.03 -33.07 -1.68
C ASP A 261 2.55 -32.81 -3.10
N GLN A 262 3.35 -31.77 -3.29
CA GLN A 262 3.97 -31.38 -4.56
C GLN A 262 2.98 -31.12 -5.71
N LYS A 263 1.74 -30.77 -5.38
CA LYS A 263 0.66 -30.49 -6.36
C LYS A 263 1.00 -29.38 -7.35
N TYR A 264 1.79 -28.37 -6.90
CA TYR A 264 2.13 -27.16 -7.64
C TYR A 264 3.63 -26.98 -7.87
N SER A 265 4.46 -27.92 -7.41
CA SER A 265 5.93 -27.79 -7.45
C SER A 265 6.55 -27.91 -8.84
N GLY A 266 5.76 -28.15 -9.88
CA GLY A 266 6.18 -28.22 -11.30
C GLY A 266 6.08 -26.90 -12.07
N HIS A 267 5.81 -25.77 -11.42
CA HIS A 267 5.62 -24.45 -12.04
C HIS A 267 6.79 -23.50 -11.85
#